data_f822b693883a7d065852287477e6ef37
#
_entry.id   f822b693883a7d065852287477e6ef37
#
_cell.length_a   1.000
_cell.length_b   1.000
_cell.length_c   1.000
_cell.angle_alpha   90.00
_cell.angle_beta   90.00
_cell.angle_gamma   90.00
#
_symmetry.space_group_name_H-M   'P 1'
#
loop_
_entity.id
_entity.type
_entity.pdbx_description
1 polymer ?
#
loop_
_entity_poly.entity_id
_entity_poly.type
_entity_poly.pdbx_seq_one_letter_code
_entity_poly.pdbx_strand_id
1 'polypeptide(L)'
;VLFRSMIRLNVFIQVSAENRAAVLESAKELVAYSLKDNGCIAYDVFESATRSDVLMICETWKDAESLSAHEKADHFVALVPKIQGLAAMKLEKFEF
;
A
#
# COMPACT_ATOMS: atom_id res chain seq x y z
N VAL A 1 17.15 4.72 25.91
CA VAL A 1 15.81 4.93 25.33
C VAL A 1 15.82 4.57 23.86
N LEU A 2 14.91 3.70 23.46
CA LEU A 2 14.74 3.34 22.07
C LEU A 2 13.61 4.18 21.48
N PHE A 3 13.92 4.88 20.40
CA PHE A 3 12.92 5.63 19.65
C PHE A 3 12.49 4.80 18.45
N ARG A 4 11.19 4.59 18.35
CA ARG A 4 10.59 3.86 17.23
C ARG A 4 10.08 4.87 16.22
N SER A 5 10.83 5.07 15.15
CA SER A 5 10.45 6.03 14.12
C SER A 5 9.97 5.40 12.84
N MET A 6 10.40 4.18 12.56
CA MET A 6 10.01 3.48 11.33
C MET A 6 8.59 2.96 11.42
N ILE A 7 7.89 2.99 10.29
CA ILE A 7 6.50 2.56 10.21
C ILE A 7 6.36 1.51 9.11
N ARG A 8 5.75 0.37 9.47
CA ARG A 8 5.35 -0.67 8.53
C ARG A 8 3.84 -0.68 8.39
N LEU A 9 3.35 -0.69 7.17
CA LEU A 9 1.95 -0.91 6.87
C LEU A 9 1.78 -2.19 6.08
N ASN A 10 0.82 -3.01 6.49
CA ASN A 10 0.33 -4.13 5.71
C ASN A 10 -1.10 -3.78 5.30
N VAL A 11 -1.34 -3.68 4.01
CA VAL A 11 -2.65 -3.33 3.48
C VAL A 11 -3.21 -4.55 2.77
N PHE A 12 -4.14 -5.24 3.43
CA PHE A 12 -4.83 -6.39 2.85
C PHE A 12 -5.91 -5.89 1.90
N ILE A 13 -5.98 -6.51 0.72
CA ILE A 13 -6.95 -6.16 -0.32
C ILE A 13 -7.71 -7.42 -0.68
N GLN A 14 -9.03 -7.39 -0.49
CA GLN A 14 -9.90 -8.47 -0.92
C GLN A 14 -10.69 -7.99 -2.13
N VAL A 15 -10.58 -8.72 -3.23
CA VAL A 15 -11.12 -8.31 -4.51
C VAL A 15 -11.77 -9.48 -5.24
N SER A 16 -12.91 -9.23 -5.92
CA SER A 16 -13.57 -10.23 -6.76
C SER A 16 -12.74 -10.55 -8.00
N ALA A 17 -12.96 -11.72 -8.58
CA ALA A 17 -12.25 -12.17 -9.78
C ALA A 17 -12.40 -11.17 -10.94
N GLU A 18 -13.57 -10.56 -11.10
CA GLU A 18 -13.84 -9.60 -12.18
C GLU A 18 -13.10 -8.27 -12.03
N ASN A 19 -12.79 -7.86 -10.80
CA ASN A 19 -12.11 -6.60 -10.52
C ASN A 19 -10.60 -6.77 -10.28
N ARG A 20 -10.14 -8.02 -10.18
CA ARG A 20 -8.77 -8.33 -9.77
C ARG A 20 -7.71 -7.71 -10.67
N ALA A 21 -7.87 -7.84 -11.98
CA ALA A 21 -6.89 -7.31 -12.93
C ALA A 21 -6.76 -5.79 -12.82
N ALA A 22 -7.87 -5.07 -12.69
CA ALA A 22 -7.87 -3.62 -12.56
C ALA A 22 -7.24 -3.16 -11.24
N VAL A 23 -7.54 -3.87 -10.14
CA VAL A 23 -6.94 -3.56 -8.82
C VAL A 23 -5.45 -3.82 -8.83
N LEU A 24 -5.03 -4.96 -9.37
CA LEU A 24 -3.61 -5.31 -9.45
C LEU A 24 -2.82 -4.29 -10.28
N GLU A 25 -3.37 -3.85 -11.40
CA GLU A 25 -2.76 -2.84 -12.27
C GLU A 25 -2.59 -1.50 -11.52
N SER A 26 -3.63 -1.05 -10.82
CA SER A 26 -3.58 0.16 -10.02
C SER A 26 -2.57 0.04 -8.85
N ALA A 27 -2.51 -1.14 -8.21
CA ALA A 27 -1.55 -1.40 -7.14
C ALA A 27 -0.11 -1.37 -7.66
N LYS A 28 0.16 -1.96 -8.82
CA LYS A 28 1.49 -1.93 -9.44
C LYS A 28 1.92 -0.51 -9.79
N GLU A 29 1.01 0.30 -10.28
CA GLU A 29 1.27 1.71 -10.58
C GLU A 29 1.57 2.49 -9.30
N LEU A 30 0.80 2.24 -8.25
CA LEU A 30 1.03 2.84 -6.93
C LEU A 30 2.41 2.47 -6.38
N VAL A 31 2.84 1.21 -6.53
CA VAL A 31 4.19 0.76 -6.15
C VAL A 31 5.25 1.56 -6.88
N ALA A 32 5.13 1.70 -8.21
CA ALA A 32 6.13 2.37 -9.02
C ALA A 32 6.34 3.83 -8.59
N TYR A 33 5.27 4.56 -8.34
CA TYR A 33 5.34 5.94 -7.89
C TYR A 33 5.79 6.07 -6.43
N SER A 34 5.26 5.20 -5.55
CA SER A 34 5.55 5.27 -4.12
C SER A 34 7.02 5.00 -3.79
N LEU A 35 7.69 4.15 -4.56
CA LEU A 35 9.12 3.88 -4.39
C LEU A 35 9.99 5.13 -4.56
N LYS A 36 9.49 6.15 -5.26
CA LYS A 36 10.18 7.43 -5.47
C LYS A 36 9.86 8.45 -4.38
N ASP A 37 8.92 8.17 -3.50
CA ASP A 37 8.56 9.09 -2.43
C ASP A 37 9.69 9.18 -1.41
N ASN A 38 9.92 10.41 -0.92
CA ASN A 38 10.93 10.65 0.10
C ASN A 38 10.61 9.88 1.38
N GLY A 39 11.59 9.13 1.88
CA GLY A 39 11.41 8.33 3.09
C GLY A 39 10.75 6.98 2.89
N CYS A 40 10.44 6.60 1.65
CA CYS A 40 9.97 5.25 1.34
C CYS A 40 11.15 4.28 1.39
N ILE A 41 11.11 3.34 2.32
CA ILE A 41 12.15 2.31 2.45
C ILE A 41 11.80 1.08 1.61
N ALA A 42 10.52 0.68 1.64
CA ALA A 42 10.03 -0.45 0.86
C ALA A 42 8.56 -0.22 0.50
N TYR A 43 8.18 -0.69 -0.65
CA TYR A 43 6.79 -0.65 -1.11
C TYR A 43 6.61 -1.69 -2.19
N ASP A 44 5.75 -2.67 -1.97
CA ASP A 44 5.50 -3.72 -2.97
C ASP A 44 4.10 -4.31 -2.80
N VAL A 45 3.59 -4.92 -3.87
CA VAL A 45 2.32 -5.63 -3.85
C VAL A 45 2.57 -7.12 -4.01
N PHE A 46 1.88 -7.93 -3.20
CA PHE A 46 1.99 -9.38 -3.16
C PHE A 46 0.65 -10.03 -3.44
N GLU A 47 0.69 -11.17 -4.08
CA GLU A 47 -0.47 -12.02 -4.30
C GLU A 47 -0.44 -13.18 -3.30
N SER A 48 -1.59 -13.51 -2.71
CA SER A 48 -1.67 -14.67 -1.84
C SER A 48 -1.48 -15.96 -2.66
N ALA A 49 -0.62 -16.84 -2.20
CA ALA A 49 -0.36 -18.13 -2.85
C ALA A 49 -1.54 -19.12 -2.69
N THR A 50 -2.43 -18.88 -1.71
CA THR A 50 -3.50 -19.81 -1.37
C THR A 50 -4.90 -19.23 -1.59
N ARG A 51 -5.02 -17.91 -1.78
CA ARG A 51 -6.31 -17.22 -1.93
C ARG A 51 -6.24 -16.26 -3.11
N SER A 52 -6.88 -16.60 -4.20
CA SER A 52 -6.87 -15.79 -5.43
C SER A 52 -7.56 -14.43 -5.28
N ASP A 53 -8.41 -14.27 -4.26
CA ASP A 53 -9.13 -13.03 -3.96
C ASP A 53 -8.38 -12.08 -3.02
N VAL A 54 -7.14 -12.41 -2.62
CA VAL A 54 -6.37 -11.61 -1.67
C VAL A 54 -5.05 -11.14 -2.25
N LEU A 55 -4.84 -9.83 -2.15
CA LEU A 55 -3.57 -9.17 -2.41
C LEU A 55 -3.13 -8.46 -1.15
N MET A 56 -1.86 -8.10 -1.05
CA MET A 56 -1.36 -7.31 0.06
C MET A 56 -0.31 -6.31 -0.43
N ILE A 57 -0.44 -5.06 -0.02
CA ILE A 57 0.62 -4.08 -0.15
C ILE A 57 1.39 -4.05 1.16
N CYS A 58 2.71 -4.27 1.06
CA CYS A 58 3.64 -4.13 2.18
C CYS A 58 4.45 -2.86 1.97
N GLU A 59 4.46 -1.98 2.95
CA GLU A 59 5.20 -0.72 2.84
C GLU A 59 5.92 -0.37 4.14
N THR A 60 7.13 0.17 4.01
CA THR A 60 7.93 0.63 5.12
C THR A 60 8.37 2.06 4.88
N TRP A 61 8.13 2.91 5.87
CA TRP A 61 8.46 4.34 5.85
C TRP A 61 9.45 4.66 6.96
N LYS A 62 10.39 5.56 6.68
CA LYS A 62 11.40 5.90 7.67
C LYS A 62 10.82 6.62 8.89
N ASP A 63 9.71 7.34 8.73
CA ASP A 63 9.04 8.07 9.81
C ASP A 63 7.59 8.43 9.45
N ALA A 64 6.85 8.94 10.43
CA ALA A 64 5.45 9.33 10.25
C ALA A 64 5.29 10.51 9.29
N GLU A 65 6.25 11.40 9.25
CA GLU A 65 6.22 12.58 8.36
C GLU A 65 6.29 12.16 6.90
N SER A 66 7.15 11.19 6.58
CA SER A 66 7.27 10.64 5.23
C SER A 66 5.99 9.93 4.79
N LEU A 67 5.39 9.16 5.69
CA LEU A 67 4.10 8.51 5.43
C LEU A 67 2.99 9.55 5.19
N SER A 68 2.95 10.58 6.02
CA SER A 68 1.96 11.65 5.88
C SER A 68 2.08 12.37 4.53
N ALA A 69 3.31 12.64 4.09
CA ALA A 69 3.55 13.25 2.79
C ALA A 69 3.10 12.34 1.63
N HIS A 70 3.37 11.02 1.75
CA HIS A 70 2.92 10.02 0.79
C HIS A 70 1.38 10.03 0.64
N GLU A 71 0.66 10.12 1.74
CA GLU A 71 -0.82 10.12 1.74
C GLU A 71 -1.42 11.35 1.04
N LYS A 72 -0.63 12.40 0.86
CA LYS A 72 -1.03 13.63 0.14
C LYS A 72 -0.51 13.68 -1.29
N ALA A 73 0.31 12.73 -1.70
CA ALA A 73 0.89 12.70 -3.04
C ALA A 73 -0.18 12.44 -4.11
N ASP A 74 0.04 12.96 -5.30
CA ASP A 74 -0.89 12.84 -6.43
C ASP A 74 -1.23 11.38 -6.74
N HIS A 75 -0.22 10.51 -6.73
CA HIS A 75 -0.43 9.09 -7.02
C HIS A 75 -1.27 8.38 -5.96
N PHE A 76 -1.12 8.74 -4.67
CA PHE A 76 -1.95 8.21 -3.61
C PHE A 76 -3.41 8.66 -3.79
N VAL A 77 -3.61 9.95 -3.97
CA VAL A 77 -4.95 10.55 -4.10
C VAL A 77 -5.69 10.04 -5.34
N ALA A 78 -4.97 9.72 -6.40
CA ALA A 78 -5.55 9.19 -7.63
C ALA A 78 -5.85 7.69 -7.55
N LEU A 79 -4.90 6.89 -7.02
CA LEU A 79 -4.95 5.43 -7.12
C LEU A 79 -5.63 4.73 -5.95
N VAL A 80 -5.46 5.22 -4.72
CA VAL A 80 -6.05 4.56 -3.55
C VAL A 80 -7.57 4.59 -3.58
N PRO A 81 -8.24 5.72 -3.86
CA PRO A 81 -9.70 5.71 -4.01
C PRO A 81 -10.20 4.81 -5.13
N LYS A 82 -9.43 4.68 -6.21
CA LYS A 82 -9.76 3.77 -7.31
C LYS A 82 -9.77 2.32 -6.86
N ILE A 83 -8.77 1.91 -6.06
CA ILE A 83 -8.71 0.57 -5.49
C ILE A 83 -9.88 0.38 -4.50
N GLN A 84 -10.14 1.35 -3.63
CA GLN A 84 -11.22 1.30 -2.65
C GLN A 84 -12.60 1.15 -3.30
N GLY A 85 -12.78 1.70 -4.49
CA GLY A 85 -14.03 1.55 -5.25
C GLY A 85 -14.25 0.17 -5.84
N LEU A 86 -13.19 -0.65 -5.93
CA LEU A 86 -13.23 -1.96 -6.57
C LEU A 86 -12.97 -3.12 -5.60
N ALA A 87 -12.48 -2.86 -4.40
CA ALA A 87 -12.05 -3.88 -3.45
C ALA A 87 -12.21 -3.42 -2.02
N ALA A 88 -12.22 -4.37 -1.09
CA ALA A 88 -12.18 -4.08 0.35
C ALA A 88 -10.73 -4.01 0.80
N MET A 89 -10.39 -3.00 1.62
CA MET A 89 -9.04 -2.81 2.12
C MET A 89 -9.05 -2.81 3.66
N LYS A 90 -8.04 -3.46 4.24
CA LYS A 90 -7.82 -3.50 5.69
C LYS A 90 -6.37 -3.19 5.98
N LEU A 91 -6.14 -2.20 6.82
CA LEU A 91 -4.80 -1.71 7.15
C LEU A 91 -4.36 -2.17 8.52
N GLU A 92 -3.12 -2.65 8.60
CA GLU A 92 -2.40 -2.88 9.86
C GLU A 92 -1.19 -1.97 9.89
N LYS A 93 -0.96 -1.30 11.01
CA LYS A 93 0.14 -0.35 11.18
C LYS A 93 1.01 -0.75 12.37
N PHE A 94 2.32 -0.79 12.16
CA PHE A 94 3.31 -1.12 13.17
C PHE A 94 4.41 -0.05 13.20
N GLU A 95 4.89 0.25 14.39
CA GLU A 95 6.03 1.14 14.61
C GLU A 95 7.20 0.35 15.17
N PHE A 96 8.40 0.63 14.68
CA PHE A 96 9.61 -0.07 15.12
C PHE A 96 10.90 0.72 14.86
#